data_c42f9f0ee004b755014573b641dbb837
#
_entry.id   c42f9f0ee004b755014573b641dbb837
#
_cell.length_a   1.000
_cell.length_b   1.000
_cell.length_c   1.000
_cell.angle_alpha   90.00
_cell.angle_beta   90.00
_cell.angle_gamma   90.00
#
_symmetry.space_group_name_H-M   'P 1'
#
loop_
_entity.id
_entity.type
_entity.pdbx_description
1 polymer ?
#
loop_
_entity_poly.entity_id
_entity_poly.type
_entity_poly.pdbx_seq_one_letter_code
_entity_poly.pdbx_strand_id
1 'polypeptide(L)'
;MLKIGSHVSFSNKGLLSAANEADEYGSSSFMIYTGAPQNTRRKPMDTMFIEEGKTKMDAMGVEEIVVHAPYIINLGSYKENTYELAVNFLQEEIHRTHEIGVHNIVLHPGAFTDMDAEYGIKRIAAGLEQVLAGVRETDVNIALETMAGKGTEMGRSFEEIARIMELVPHNERLKVCFDTCHTHDAGYDLVHNLDSVLEQFDRIVGLDRITVVHVNDSKNPVGAGKDRHTPIGSGWIGYEAIQRIVHHEQLQGRPFILETPWIGKDVKKQHPMYEIEIALLRGDVAGRFGNEFVDDVGKLHHFFDGKDIDARTYVLDTWAVLKNDAKARKADPREPLERLYDLVAEAGLFATLREEQINARLIAWLAGKQAL
;
A
#
# COMPACT_ATOMS: atom_id res chain seq x y z
N MET A 1 -13.59 4.83 -14.71
CA MET A 1 -12.22 4.29 -14.96
C MET A 1 -11.65 3.87 -13.62
N LEU A 2 -10.86 2.79 -13.54
CA LEU A 2 -10.22 2.36 -12.30
C LEU A 2 -9.19 3.40 -11.85
N LYS A 3 -9.35 3.98 -10.66
CA LYS A 3 -8.39 4.92 -10.05
C LYS A 3 -7.30 4.09 -9.34
N ILE A 4 -6.20 3.82 -10.02
CA ILE A 4 -5.12 2.97 -9.49
C ILE A 4 -3.76 3.63 -9.69
N GLY A 5 -2.89 3.46 -8.73
CA GLY A 5 -1.51 3.93 -8.78
C GLY A 5 -0.73 3.47 -7.56
N SER A 6 0.33 4.20 -7.24
CA SER A 6 1.25 3.83 -6.17
C SER A 6 1.64 5.01 -5.29
N HIS A 7 2.34 4.72 -4.21
CA HIS A 7 3.10 5.74 -3.50
C HIS A 7 4.24 6.28 -4.39
N VAL A 8 4.34 7.61 -4.48
CA VAL A 8 5.38 8.32 -5.26
C VAL A 8 6.04 9.41 -4.44
N SER A 9 7.21 9.84 -4.88
CA SER A 9 8.03 10.79 -4.15
C SER A 9 7.56 12.24 -4.32
N PHE A 10 7.30 12.94 -3.21
CA PHE A 10 7.03 14.38 -3.16
C PHE A 10 8.30 15.20 -2.92
N SER A 11 9.41 14.80 -3.53
CA SER A 11 10.73 15.43 -3.38
C SER A 11 11.01 16.44 -4.51
N ASN A 12 12.13 17.15 -4.43
CA ASN A 12 12.58 18.10 -5.45
C ASN A 12 11.53 19.16 -5.81
N LYS A 13 10.78 18.96 -6.89
CA LYS A 13 9.70 19.82 -7.39
C LYS A 13 8.31 19.42 -6.86
N GLY A 14 8.25 18.84 -5.68
CA GLY A 14 6.99 18.54 -5.00
C GLY A 14 5.98 17.81 -5.86
N LEU A 15 4.77 18.38 -6.03
CA LEU A 15 3.66 17.75 -6.75
C LEU A 15 4.00 17.48 -8.23
N LEU A 16 4.73 18.36 -8.89
CA LEU A 16 5.14 18.12 -10.27
C LEU A 16 6.05 16.89 -10.41
N SER A 17 6.98 16.68 -9.47
CA SER A 17 7.82 15.47 -9.47
C SER A 17 7.01 14.22 -9.22
N ALA A 18 6.07 14.27 -8.27
CA ALA A 18 5.17 13.16 -7.96
C ALA A 18 4.28 12.78 -9.15
N ALA A 19 3.70 13.77 -9.82
CA ALA A 19 2.86 13.55 -11.00
C ALA A 19 3.67 12.96 -12.18
N ASN A 20 4.92 13.40 -12.40
CA ASN A 20 5.77 12.82 -13.43
C ASN A 20 6.13 11.36 -13.12
N GLU A 21 6.49 11.04 -11.88
CA GLU A 21 6.77 9.66 -11.45
C GLU A 21 5.53 8.77 -11.59
N ALA A 22 4.36 9.27 -11.22
CA ALA A 22 3.09 8.55 -11.38
C ALA A 22 2.75 8.28 -12.88
N ASP A 23 3.06 9.22 -13.77
CA ASP A 23 2.88 9.07 -15.23
C ASP A 23 3.79 7.96 -15.79
N GLU A 24 5.05 7.91 -15.33
CA GLU A 24 5.98 6.84 -15.72
C GLU A 24 5.43 5.45 -15.38
N TYR A 25 4.71 5.31 -14.25
CA TYR A 25 4.07 4.05 -13.86
C TYR A 25 2.69 3.82 -14.52
N GLY A 26 2.19 4.77 -15.29
CA GLY A 26 0.86 4.70 -15.90
C GLY A 26 -0.27 4.84 -14.87
N SER A 27 -0.05 5.53 -13.77
CA SER A 27 -1.02 5.72 -12.70
C SER A 27 -2.17 6.65 -13.11
N SER A 28 -3.37 6.39 -12.59
CA SER A 28 -4.55 7.28 -12.68
C SER A 28 -4.98 7.83 -11.32
N SER A 29 -4.26 7.48 -10.29
CA SER A 29 -4.27 8.04 -8.93
C SER A 29 -2.88 7.81 -8.34
N PHE A 30 -2.52 8.49 -7.26
CA PHE A 30 -1.27 8.20 -6.54
C PHE A 30 -1.32 8.76 -5.11
N MET A 31 -0.37 8.33 -4.28
CA MET A 31 -0.24 8.78 -2.91
C MET A 31 1.13 9.42 -2.67
N ILE A 32 1.16 10.43 -1.80
CA ILE A 32 2.36 11.15 -1.40
C ILE A 32 2.44 11.29 0.11
N TYR A 33 3.68 11.42 0.63
CA TYR A 33 3.94 12.10 1.89
C TYR A 33 4.31 13.55 1.58
N THR A 34 3.80 14.53 2.35
CA THR A 34 4.11 15.95 2.12
C THR A 34 5.55 16.34 2.50
N GLY A 35 6.33 15.36 2.99
CA GLY A 35 7.74 15.42 3.35
C GLY A 35 8.23 14.07 3.84
N ALA A 36 9.45 13.99 4.38
CA ALA A 36 9.99 12.72 4.88
C ALA A 36 9.14 12.16 6.03
N PRO A 37 8.64 10.90 5.93
CA PRO A 37 7.68 10.36 6.92
C PRO A 37 8.31 10.04 8.28
N GLN A 38 9.65 10.04 8.40
CA GLN A 38 10.39 9.76 9.62
C GLN A 38 10.76 11.00 10.44
N ASN A 39 10.36 12.20 10.03
CA ASN A 39 10.62 13.43 10.76
C ASN A 39 9.55 14.50 10.52
N THR A 40 9.61 15.60 11.28
CA THR A 40 8.67 16.72 11.20
C THR A 40 9.11 17.87 10.30
N ARG A 41 10.25 17.73 9.59
CA ARG A 41 10.75 18.80 8.74
C ARG A 41 9.94 18.87 7.45
N ARG A 42 9.44 20.09 7.15
CA ARG A 42 8.65 20.35 5.94
C ARG A 42 9.23 21.51 5.17
N LYS A 43 9.26 21.38 3.84
CA LYS A 43 9.58 22.51 2.96
C LYS A 43 8.36 23.42 2.86
N PRO A 44 8.55 24.74 2.66
CA PRO A 44 7.45 25.66 2.37
C PRO A 44 6.65 25.23 1.14
N MET A 45 5.34 25.35 1.18
CA MET A 45 4.45 24.86 0.12
C MET A 45 4.61 25.62 -1.20
N ASP A 46 4.95 26.91 -1.15
CA ASP A 46 5.25 27.74 -2.31
C ASP A 46 6.44 27.23 -3.15
N THR A 47 7.29 26.37 -2.56
CA THR A 47 8.42 25.73 -3.24
C THR A 47 8.08 24.36 -3.85
N MET A 48 6.84 23.89 -3.72
CA MET A 48 6.44 22.51 -4.04
C MET A 48 5.70 22.37 -5.37
N PHE A 49 5.76 23.36 -6.26
CA PHE A 49 5.26 23.33 -7.64
C PHE A 49 3.83 22.72 -7.74
N ILE A 50 2.93 23.22 -6.89
CA ILE A 50 1.58 22.67 -6.78
C ILE A 50 0.77 22.90 -8.05
N GLU A 51 0.74 24.10 -8.60
CA GLU A 51 -0.03 24.44 -9.80
C GLU A 51 0.49 23.72 -11.06
N GLU A 52 1.82 23.62 -11.21
CA GLU A 52 2.42 22.85 -12.30
C GLU A 52 2.12 21.35 -12.16
N GLY A 53 2.12 20.85 -10.92
CA GLY A 53 1.73 19.47 -10.62
C GLY A 53 0.27 19.20 -10.97
N LYS A 54 -0.66 20.09 -10.59
CA LYS A 54 -2.09 20.00 -10.96
C LYS A 54 -2.27 20.00 -12.48
N THR A 55 -1.59 20.91 -13.18
CA THR A 55 -1.61 20.94 -14.65
C THR A 55 -1.16 19.61 -15.27
N LYS A 56 -0.12 19.00 -14.70
CA LYS A 56 0.35 17.67 -15.14
C LYS A 56 -0.68 16.58 -14.84
N MET A 57 -1.30 16.60 -13.66
CA MET A 57 -2.36 15.67 -13.26
C MET A 57 -3.57 15.77 -14.20
N ASP A 58 -4.01 16.99 -14.53
CA ASP A 58 -5.10 17.22 -15.48
C ASP A 58 -4.79 16.60 -16.86
N ALA A 59 -3.55 16.80 -17.35
CA ALA A 59 -3.11 16.22 -18.62
C ALA A 59 -3.05 14.68 -18.61
N MET A 60 -2.89 14.06 -17.44
CA MET A 60 -2.90 12.60 -17.23
C MET A 60 -4.34 12.07 -16.99
N GLY A 61 -5.33 12.93 -16.75
CA GLY A 61 -6.66 12.54 -16.32
C GLY A 61 -6.71 12.01 -14.88
N VAL A 62 -5.79 12.45 -14.02
CA VAL A 62 -5.80 12.14 -12.58
C VAL A 62 -6.73 13.10 -11.86
N GLU A 63 -7.84 12.56 -11.35
CA GLU A 63 -8.88 13.36 -10.66
C GLU A 63 -8.68 13.39 -9.15
N GLU A 64 -8.04 12.39 -8.58
CA GLU A 64 -7.92 12.22 -7.14
C GLU A 64 -6.57 11.61 -6.77
N ILE A 65 -5.93 12.20 -5.77
CA ILE A 65 -4.73 11.69 -5.14
C ILE A 65 -4.92 11.61 -3.62
N VAL A 66 -4.01 10.94 -2.94
CA VAL A 66 -4.08 10.69 -1.50
C VAL A 66 -2.82 11.23 -0.83
N VAL A 67 -2.95 11.78 0.37
CA VAL A 67 -1.80 12.06 1.24
C VAL A 67 -1.75 10.98 2.32
N HIS A 68 -0.55 10.52 2.67
CA HIS A 68 -0.34 9.67 3.85
C HIS A 68 0.31 10.48 4.96
N ALA A 69 -0.25 10.42 6.16
CA ALA A 69 0.33 11.03 7.34
C ALA A 69 1.64 10.32 7.73
N PRO A 70 2.67 11.04 8.21
CA PRO A 70 3.92 10.44 8.66
C PRO A 70 3.72 9.40 9.76
N TYR A 71 4.35 8.24 9.62
CA TYR A 71 4.22 7.14 10.59
C TYR A 71 4.82 7.42 11.99
N ILE A 72 5.51 8.57 12.16
CA ILE A 72 5.93 9.02 13.48
C ILE A 72 4.78 9.59 14.32
N ILE A 73 3.63 9.87 13.71
CA ILE A 73 2.42 10.32 14.40
C ILE A 73 1.83 9.15 15.18
N ASN A 74 1.77 9.26 16.49
CA ASN A 74 1.17 8.26 17.36
C ASN A 74 0.20 8.89 18.37
N LEU A 75 -1.09 8.95 17.99
CA LEU A 75 -2.16 9.47 18.84
C LEU A 75 -2.49 8.55 20.03
N GLY A 76 -2.01 7.29 20.04
CA GLY A 76 -2.19 6.35 21.16
C GLY A 76 -1.12 6.43 22.25
N SER A 77 -0.12 7.30 22.11
CA SER A 77 0.99 7.40 23.05
C SER A 77 0.54 7.89 24.43
N TYR A 78 1.01 7.21 25.49
CA TYR A 78 0.82 7.66 26.87
C TYR A 78 1.76 8.82 27.27
N LYS A 79 2.85 9.01 26.50
CA LYS A 79 3.82 10.09 26.70
C LYS A 79 3.25 11.40 26.17
N GLU A 80 2.98 12.34 27.07
CA GLU A 80 2.30 13.59 26.72
C GLU A 80 3.01 14.36 25.59
N ASN A 81 4.32 14.53 25.66
CA ASN A 81 5.09 15.21 24.61
C ASN A 81 4.95 14.56 23.22
N THR A 82 4.86 13.21 23.18
CA THR A 82 4.68 12.47 21.91
C THR A 82 3.26 12.66 21.38
N TYR A 83 2.30 12.66 22.27
CA TYR A 83 0.89 12.87 21.93
C TYR A 83 0.63 14.30 21.44
N GLU A 84 1.10 15.31 22.17
CA GLU A 84 0.98 16.72 21.75
C GLU A 84 1.65 16.96 20.39
N LEU A 85 2.86 16.39 20.19
CA LEU A 85 3.53 16.43 18.89
C LEU A 85 2.67 15.78 17.80
N ALA A 86 2.06 14.63 18.08
CA ALA A 86 1.23 13.91 17.11
C ALA A 86 -0.01 14.73 16.72
N VAL A 87 -0.70 15.34 17.69
CA VAL A 87 -1.88 16.20 17.44
C VAL A 87 -1.48 17.41 16.59
N ASN A 88 -0.48 18.17 17.02
CA ASN A 88 -0.07 19.40 16.33
C ASN A 88 0.46 19.10 14.91
N PHE A 89 1.24 18.04 14.78
CA PHE A 89 1.84 17.69 13.49
C PHE A 89 0.80 17.13 12.51
N LEU A 90 -0.20 16.39 12.99
CA LEU A 90 -1.30 15.96 12.12
C LEU A 90 -2.14 17.14 11.63
N GLN A 91 -2.37 18.15 12.47
CA GLN A 91 -3.01 19.39 12.04
C GLN A 91 -2.21 20.10 10.94
N GLU A 92 -0.88 20.20 11.09
CA GLU A 92 -0.01 20.75 10.05
C GLU A 92 -0.11 19.96 8.74
N GLU A 93 -0.08 18.62 8.81
CA GLU A 93 -0.21 17.77 7.62
C GLU A 93 -1.58 17.91 6.94
N ILE A 94 -2.66 18.11 7.71
CA ILE A 94 -4.00 18.36 7.17
C ILE A 94 -4.07 19.71 6.46
N HIS A 95 -3.48 20.76 7.01
CA HIS A 95 -3.40 22.06 6.33
C HIS A 95 -2.64 21.95 5.02
N ARG A 96 -1.50 21.26 5.00
CA ARG A 96 -0.71 21.01 3.78
C ARG A 96 -1.51 20.20 2.76
N THR A 97 -2.24 19.19 3.21
CA THR A 97 -3.12 18.37 2.36
C THR A 97 -4.21 19.23 1.70
N HIS A 98 -4.85 20.09 2.48
CA HIS A 98 -5.84 21.05 2.00
C HIS A 98 -5.25 22.04 0.98
N GLU A 99 -4.06 22.58 1.24
CA GLU A 99 -3.36 23.52 0.35
C GLU A 99 -2.96 22.88 -0.99
N ILE A 100 -2.63 21.58 -1.02
CA ILE A 100 -2.45 20.81 -2.26
C ILE A 100 -3.77 20.64 -3.01
N GLY A 101 -4.92 20.69 -2.31
CA GLY A 101 -6.26 20.42 -2.85
C GLY A 101 -6.61 18.93 -2.79
N VAL A 102 -6.07 18.19 -1.82
CA VAL A 102 -6.37 16.77 -1.57
C VAL A 102 -7.39 16.62 -0.45
N HIS A 103 -8.34 15.69 -0.62
CA HIS A 103 -9.45 15.52 0.31
C HIS A 103 -9.28 14.36 1.30
N ASN A 104 -8.29 13.49 1.13
CA ASN A 104 -8.08 12.34 2.01
C ASN A 104 -6.62 12.28 2.48
N ILE A 105 -6.43 12.23 3.82
CA ILE A 105 -5.17 11.89 4.46
C ILE A 105 -5.31 10.56 5.18
N VAL A 106 -4.48 9.58 4.81
CA VAL A 106 -4.41 8.27 5.47
C VAL A 106 -3.62 8.41 6.77
N LEU A 107 -4.08 7.79 7.82
CA LEU A 107 -3.46 7.81 9.13
C LEU A 107 -3.43 6.41 9.75
N HIS A 108 -2.25 5.92 10.13
CA HIS A 108 -2.14 4.82 11.09
C HIS A 108 -2.75 5.30 12.41
N PRO A 109 -3.77 4.62 12.98
CA PRO A 109 -4.46 5.13 14.17
C PRO A 109 -3.52 5.42 15.34
N GLY A 110 -2.46 4.61 15.47
CA GLY A 110 -1.45 4.72 16.53
C GLY A 110 -1.24 3.41 17.28
N ALA A 111 -0.48 3.48 18.38
CA ALA A 111 -0.15 2.34 19.21
C ALA A 111 -0.20 2.72 20.68
N PHE A 112 -0.76 1.84 21.53
CA PHE A 112 -0.90 2.12 22.98
C PHE A 112 0.38 1.89 23.79
N THR A 113 1.44 1.35 23.15
CA THR A 113 2.77 1.11 23.73
C THR A 113 2.76 0.34 25.07
N ASP A 114 2.97 1.00 26.21
CA ASP A 114 3.07 0.37 27.53
C ASP A 114 1.72 0.33 28.28
N MET A 115 0.63 0.77 27.65
CA MET A 115 -0.72 0.77 28.22
C MET A 115 -1.53 -0.41 27.68
N ASP A 116 -2.86 -0.37 27.81
CA ASP A 116 -3.78 -1.35 27.25
C ASP A 116 -4.56 -0.80 26.02
N ALA A 117 -5.27 -1.70 25.35
CA ALA A 117 -6.01 -1.35 24.14
C ALA A 117 -7.16 -0.35 24.40
N GLU A 118 -7.84 -0.44 25.55
CA GLU A 118 -8.94 0.49 25.90
C GLU A 118 -8.40 1.90 26.14
N TYR A 119 -7.22 2.02 26.76
CA TYR A 119 -6.51 3.29 26.86
C TYR A 119 -6.17 3.84 25.48
N GLY A 120 -5.62 2.98 24.59
CA GLY A 120 -5.26 3.36 23.22
C GLY A 120 -6.45 3.91 22.44
N ILE A 121 -7.59 3.21 22.45
CA ILE A 121 -8.83 3.64 21.81
C ILE A 121 -9.25 5.04 22.28
N LYS A 122 -9.34 5.25 23.61
CA LYS A 122 -9.75 6.54 24.19
C LYS A 122 -8.75 7.65 23.88
N ARG A 123 -7.46 7.34 23.92
CA ARG A 123 -6.41 8.32 23.69
C ARG A 123 -6.39 8.78 22.23
N ILE A 124 -6.52 7.84 21.28
CA ILE A 124 -6.62 8.12 19.85
C ILE A 124 -7.86 8.95 19.56
N ALA A 125 -9.01 8.56 20.09
CA ALA A 125 -10.26 9.31 19.88
C ALA A 125 -10.16 10.75 20.40
N ALA A 126 -9.60 10.96 21.61
CA ALA A 126 -9.38 12.30 22.14
C ALA A 126 -8.39 13.13 21.30
N GLY A 127 -7.36 12.49 20.72
CA GLY A 127 -6.43 13.13 19.79
C GLY A 127 -7.10 13.54 18.48
N LEU A 128 -7.90 12.67 17.89
CA LEU A 128 -8.67 12.96 16.68
C LEU A 128 -9.66 14.09 16.88
N GLU A 129 -10.36 14.14 18.04
CA GLU A 129 -11.25 15.25 18.39
C GLU A 129 -10.49 16.59 18.43
N GLN A 130 -9.32 16.62 19.10
CA GLN A 130 -8.47 17.82 19.15
C GLN A 130 -7.96 18.23 17.76
N VAL A 131 -7.53 17.26 16.94
CA VAL A 131 -7.10 17.51 15.56
C VAL A 131 -8.22 18.14 14.76
N LEU A 132 -9.40 17.51 14.71
CA LEU A 132 -10.55 18.00 13.96
C LEU A 132 -11.01 19.38 14.43
N ALA A 133 -10.93 19.66 15.74
CA ALA A 133 -11.24 20.98 16.29
C ALA A 133 -10.27 22.06 15.83
N GLY A 134 -9.01 21.74 15.57
CA GLY A 134 -7.99 22.68 15.11
C GLY A 134 -7.96 22.94 13.60
N VAL A 135 -8.68 22.11 12.80
CA VAL A 135 -8.68 22.19 11.32
C VAL A 135 -10.08 22.28 10.71
N ARG A 136 -10.98 23.01 11.39
CA ARG A 136 -12.39 23.11 11.00
C ARG A 136 -12.63 23.77 9.65
N GLU A 137 -11.72 24.63 9.22
CA GLU A 137 -11.78 25.38 7.96
C GLU A 137 -11.37 24.54 6.74
N THR A 138 -10.82 23.32 6.97
CA THR A 138 -10.45 22.41 5.90
C THR A 138 -11.58 21.40 5.60
N ASP A 139 -11.57 20.84 4.41
CA ASP A 139 -12.49 19.77 3.96
C ASP A 139 -11.80 18.39 3.89
N VAL A 140 -10.60 18.25 4.46
CA VAL A 140 -9.82 17.03 4.44
C VAL A 140 -10.38 15.99 5.39
N ASN A 141 -10.62 14.79 4.91
CA ASN A 141 -10.98 13.62 5.69
C ASN A 141 -9.73 12.94 6.26
N ILE A 142 -9.84 12.37 7.45
CA ILE A 142 -8.82 11.50 8.04
C ILE A 142 -9.26 10.06 7.83
N ALA A 143 -8.57 9.34 6.96
CA ALA A 143 -8.83 7.93 6.68
C ALA A 143 -7.98 7.05 7.59
N LEU A 144 -8.59 6.51 8.65
CA LEU A 144 -7.94 5.57 9.56
C LEU A 144 -7.62 4.28 8.82
N GLU A 145 -6.37 3.85 8.85
CA GLU A 145 -5.96 2.64 8.16
C GLU A 145 -6.28 1.39 8.97
N THR A 146 -6.76 0.34 8.28
CA THR A 146 -6.84 -1.00 8.87
C THR A 146 -5.44 -1.54 9.08
N MET A 147 -5.11 -1.98 10.29
CA MET A 147 -3.75 -2.37 10.68
C MET A 147 -3.62 -3.88 10.89
N ALA A 148 -2.41 -4.41 10.69
CA ALA A 148 -2.12 -5.84 10.88
C ALA A 148 -2.14 -6.30 12.35
N GLY A 149 -2.10 -5.37 13.30
CA GLY A 149 -2.04 -5.67 14.74
C GLY A 149 -0.66 -6.09 15.22
N LYS A 150 0.40 -5.56 14.60
CA LYS A 150 1.77 -5.79 14.99
C LYS A 150 2.10 -5.10 16.32
N GLY A 151 2.47 -5.87 17.33
CA GLY A 151 2.79 -5.34 18.66
C GLY A 151 1.53 -4.74 19.32
N THR A 152 1.53 -3.42 19.50
CA THR A 152 0.48 -2.66 20.18
C THR A 152 -0.26 -1.70 19.23
N GLU A 153 -0.16 -1.92 17.94
CA GLU A 153 -0.88 -1.15 16.91
C GLU A 153 -2.39 -1.31 17.09
N MET A 154 -3.09 -0.17 16.96
CA MET A 154 -4.55 -0.08 17.00
C MET A 154 -5.14 -0.04 15.59
N GLY A 155 -6.38 -0.52 15.45
CA GLY A 155 -7.06 -0.60 14.14
C GLY A 155 -6.94 -1.97 13.47
N ARG A 156 -6.53 -3.00 14.22
CA ARG A 156 -6.42 -4.38 13.72
C ARG A 156 -7.76 -5.07 13.52
N SER A 157 -8.81 -4.60 14.17
CA SER A 157 -10.16 -5.11 13.94
C SER A 157 -11.11 -3.98 13.56
N PHE A 158 -12.17 -4.33 12.84
CA PHE A 158 -13.19 -3.37 12.45
C PHE A 158 -13.89 -2.77 13.67
N GLU A 159 -14.02 -3.54 14.76
CA GLU A 159 -14.58 -3.09 16.03
C GLU A 159 -13.69 -2.04 16.70
N GLU A 160 -12.36 -2.17 16.64
CA GLU A 160 -11.44 -1.15 17.16
C GLU A 160 -11.59 0.17 16.39
N ILE A 161 -11.65 0.11 15.06
CA ILE A 161 -11.85 1.29 14.20
C ILE A 161 -13.20 1.94 14.49
N ALA A 162 -14.28 1.16 14.51
CA ALA A 162 -15.62 1.64 14.82
C ALA A 162 -15.66 2.30 16.20
N ARG A 163 -15.04 1.68 17.20
CA ARG A 163 -15.01 2.20 18.56
C ARG A 163 -14.24 3.51 18.67
N ILE A 164 -13.11 3.65 17.99
CA ILE A 164 -12.37 4.92 17.91
C ILE A 164 -13.27 6.00 17.29
N MET A 165 -13.91 5.71 16.17
CA MET A 165 -14.77 6.68 15.45
C MET A 165 -15.99 7.09 16.28
N GLU A 166 -16.66 6.14 16.96
CA GLU A 166 -17.83 6.40 17.82
C GLU A 166 -17.53 7.35 18.98
N LEU A 167 -16.32 7.31 19.52
CA LEU A 167 -15.89 8.17 20.64
C LEU A 167 -15.59 9.61 20.20
N VAL A 168 -15.46 9.88 18.90
CA VAL A 168 -15.19 11.22 18.37
C VAL A 168 -16.49 11.91 18.01
N PRO A 169 -16.87 13.01 18.67
CA PRO A 169 -18.01 13.82 18.30
C PRO A 169 -17.84 14.40 16.88
N HIS A 170 -18.91 14.44 16.08
CA HIS A 170 -18.87 14.99 14.72
C HIS A 170 -17.83 14.31 13.85
N ASN A 171 -17.93 12.98 13.76
CA ASN A 171 -16.96 12.10 13.11
C ASN A 171 -17.17 11.94 11.59
N GLU A 172 -17.91 12.80 10.94
CA GLU A 172 -18.26 12.69 9.52
C GLU A 172 -17.01 12.70 8.63
N ARG A 173 -15.95 13.40 9.08
CA ARG A 173 -14.63 13.47 8.42
C ARG A 173 -13.71 12.32 8.75
N LEU A 174 -14.09 11.45 9.68
CA LEU A 174 -13.35 10.19 9.90
C LEU A 174 -13.80 9.18 8.86
N LYS A 175 -12.85 8.70 8.09
CA LYS A 175 -13.00 7.72 7.03
C LYS A 175 -12.07 6.54 7.30
N VAL A 176 -12.02 5.59 6.37
CA VAL A 176 -11.15 4.42 6.49
C VAL A 176 -10.34 4.23 5.22
N CYS A 177 -9.07 3.92 5.40
CA CYS A 177 -8.22 3.32 4.40
C CYS A 177 -8.21 1.81 4.62
N PHE A 178 -8.70 1.04 3.64
CA PHE A 178 -8.74 -0.41 3.70
C PHE A 178 -7.46 -0.98 3.08
N ASP A 179 -6.50 -1.45 3.91
CA ASP A 179 -5.28 -2.09 3.43
C ASP A 179 -5.48 -3.61 3.32
N THR A 180 -5.18 -4.18 2.16
CA THR A 180 -5.39 -5.61 1.89
C THR A 180 -4.40 -6.50 2.65
N CYS A 181 -3.12 -6.11 2.75
CA CYS A 181 -2.12 -6.85 3.51
C CYS A 181 -2.43 -6.81 5.01
N HIS A 182 -2.70 -5.63 5.54
CA HIS A 182 -3.00 -5.45 6.97
C HIS A 182 -4.26 -6.20 7.38
N THR A 183 -5.33 -6.08 6.61
CA THR A 183 -6.59 -6.78 6.88
C THR A 183 -6.41 -8.30 6.83
N HIS A 184 -5.65 -8.82 5.83
CA HIS A 184 -5.29 -10.23 5.75
C HIS A 184 -4.44 -10.68 6.95
N ASP A 185 -3.40 -9.93 7.29
CA ASP A 185 -2.50 -10.23 8.41
C ASP A 185 -3.22 -10.12 9.77
N ALA A 186 -4.27 -9.31 9.88
CA ALA A 186 -5.14 -9.22 11.07
C ALA A 186 -6.08 -10.42 11.24
N GLY A 187 -6.28 -11.24 10.20
CA GLY A 187 -7.05 -12.48 10.27
C GLY A 187 -8.31 -12.54 9.39
N TYR A 188 -8.55 -11.52 8.57
CA TYR A 188 -9.68 -11.52 7.64
C TYR A 188 -9.29 -12.24 6.34
N ASP A 189 -10.04 -13.30 5.98
CA ASP A 189 -9.75 -14.11 4.79
C ASP A 189 -10.23 -13.42 3.49
N LEU A 190 -9.38 -12.58 2.94
CA LEU A 190 -9.63 -11.88 1.67
C LEU A 190 -9.51 -12.81 0.45
N VAL A 191 -8.93 -14.02 0.63
CA VAL A 191 -8.68 -14.95 -0.46
C VAL A 191 -9.93 -15.75 -0.81
N HIS A 192 -10.63 -16.28 0.21
CA HIS A 192 -11.76 -17.18 0.00
C HIS A 192 -13.11 -16.59 0.42
N ASN A 193 -13.11 -15.53 1.25
CA ASN A 193 -14.31 -15.00 1.90
C ASN A 193 -14.46 -13.47 1.77
N LEU A 194 -14.01 -12.88 0.65
CA LEU A 194 -14.00 -11.42 0.44
C LEU A 194 -15.37 -10.78 0.72
N ASP A 195 -16.44 -11.30 0.11
CA ASP A 195 -17.80 -10.75 0.26
C ASP A 195 -18.23 -10.73 1.73
N SER A 196 -17.97 -11.81 2.47
CA SER A 196 -18.30 -11.90 3.91
C SER A 196 -17.47 -10.91 4.74
N VAL A 197 -16.22 -10.67 4.37
CA VAL A 197 -15.37 -9.65 5.04
C VAL A 197 -15.92 -8.24 4.78
N LEU A 198 -16.33 -7.94 3.56
CA LEU A 198 -16.92 -6.63 3.22
C LEU A 198 -18.30 -6.44 3.89
N GLU A 199 -19.13 -7.49 3.96
CA GLU A 199 -20.39 -7.47 4.71
C GLU A 199 -20.16 -7.24 6.21
N GLN A 200 -19.13 -7.88 6.78
CA GLN A 200 -18.75 -7.65 8.18
C GLN A 200 -18.30 -6.21 8.39
N PHE A 201 -17.46 -5.68 7.49
CA PHE A 201 -17.02 -4.29 7.54
C PHE A 201 -18.21 -3.32 7.44
N ASP A 202 -19.13 -3.55 6.51
CA ASP A 202 -20.32 -2.70 6.32
C ASP A 202 -21.18 -2.64 7.59
N ARG A 203 -21.44 -3.79 8.20
CA ARG A 203 -22.23 -3.86 9.43
C ARG A 203 -21.59 -3.16 10.62
N ILE A 204 -20.26 -3.16 10.72
CA ILE A 204 -19.52 -2.66 11.90
C ILE A 204 -19.12 -1.19 11.72
N VAL A 205 -18.63 -0.82 10.55
CA VAL A 205 -18.05 0.50 10.26
C VAL A 205 -18.88 1.28 9.23
N GLY A 206 -19.38 0.58 8.20
CA GLY A 206 -20.03 1.14 7.02
C GLY A 206 -19.08 1.23 5.82
N LEU A 207 -19.45 0.63 4.69
CA LEU A 207 -18.66 0.66 3.45
C LEU A 207 -18.50 2.08 2.86
N ASP A 208 -19.42 3.00 3.15
CA ASP A 208 -19.35 4.40 2.78
C ASP A 208 -18.24 5.17 3.50
N ARG A 209 -17.71 4.61 4.56
CA ARG A 209 -16.53 5.13 5.26
C ARG A 209 -15.21 4.83 4.55
N ILE A 210 -15.14 3.81 3.70
CA ILE A 210 -13.91 3.54 2.93
C ILE A 210 -13.76 4.61 1.85
N THR A 211 -12.68 5.39 1.91
CA THR A 211 -12.35 6.41 0.90
C THR A 211 -11.05 6.12 0.17
N VAL A 212 -10.22 5.22 0.69
CA VAL A 212 -8.94 4.79 0.11
C VAL A 212 -8.80 3.28 0.28
N VAL A 213 -8.20 2.62 -0.70
CA VAL A 213 -7.81 1.21 -0.59
C VAL A 213 -6.30 1.09 -0.86
N HIS A 214 -5.54 0.60 0.11
CA HIS A 214 -4.16 0.18 -0.12
C HIS A 214 -4.15 -1.25 -0.65
N VAL A 215 -3.41 -1.46 -1.74
CA VAL A 215 -3.38 -2.72 -2.48
C VAL A 215 -2.01 -3.35 -2.36
N ASN A 216 -1.88 -4.28 -1.44
CA ASN A 216 -0.62 -4.92 -1.09
C ASN A 216 -0.81 -6.44 -0.97
N ASP A 217 0.12 -7.22 -1.51
CA ASP A 217 0.16 -8.66 -1.23
C ASP A 217 0.98 -8.92 0.05
N SER A 218 0.69 -10.01 0.76
CA SER A 218 1.34 -10.31 2.03
C SER A 218 2.34 -11.46 1.92
N LYS A 219 3.53 -11.27 2.53
CA LYS A 219 4.53 -12.34 2.72
C LYS A 219 4.08 -13.41 3.72
N ASN A 220 2.95 -13.23 4.38
CA ASN A 220 2.53 -14.07 5.50
C ASN A 220 1.16 -14.66 5.28
N PRO A 221 0.88 -15.85 5.86
CA PRO A 221 -0.47 -16.40 5.87
C PRO A 221 -1.42 -15.50 6.69
N VAL A 222 -2.72 -15.68 6.44
CA VAL A 222 -3.79 -14.97 7.15
C VAL A 222 -3.62 -15.05 8.67
N GLY A 223 -3.82 -13.93 9.36
CA GLY A 223 -3.73 -13.85 10.82
C GLY A 223 -2.32 -13.80 11.39
N ALA A 224 -1.30 -13.55 10.58
CA ALA A 224 0.10 -13.54 11.04
C ALA A 224 0.48 -12.32 11.90
N GLY A 225 -0.24 -11.21 11.81
CA GLY A 225 0.04 -9.97 12.56
C GLY A 225 1.42 -9.39 12.29
N LYS A 226 1.87 -9.35 11.02
CA LYS A 226 3.26 -9.04 10.68
C LYS A 226 3.47 -7.79 9.86
N ASP A 227 2.51 -7.38 9.05
CA ASP A 227 2.67 -6.23 8.16
C ASP A 227 3.97 -6.35 7.34
N ARG A 228 3.93 -7.18 6.28
CA ARG A 228 5.06 -7.39 5.38
C ARG A 228 4.56 -7.53 3.97
N HIS A 229 4.61 -6.43 3.23
CA HIS A 229 4.24 -6.37 1.82
C HIS A 229 5.20 -7.16 0.94
N THR A 230 4.69 -7.67 -0.18
CA THR A 230 5.44 -8.29 -1.26
C THR A 230 4.82 -7.88 -2.59
N PRO A 231 5.53 -8.00 -3.73
CA PRO A 231 4.94 -7.71 -5.03
C PRO A 231 3.69 -8.54 -5.31
N ILE A 232 2.75 -7.94 -6.04
CA ILE A 232 1.46 -8.56 -6.36
C ILE A 232 1.65 -9.92 -7.05
N GLY A 233 0.94 -10.93 -6.53
CA GLY A 233 0.99 -12.31 -7.02
C GLY A 233 2.10 -13.17 -6.42
N SER A 234 3.04 -12.59 -5.68
CA SER A 234 4.12 -13.33 -5.02
C SER A 234 3.85 -13.65 -3.55
N GLY A 235 2.70 -13.25 -3.03
CA GLY A 235 2.33 -13.43 -1.62
C GLY A 235 1.19 -14.42 -1.38
N TRP A 236 0.73 -14.43 -0.13
CA TRP A 236 -0.31 -15.34 0.34
C TRP A 236 -1.72 -14.92 -0.07
N ILE A 237 -1.95 -13.62 -0.33
CA ILE A 237 -3.22 -13.16 -0.91
C ILE A 237 -3.25 -13.58 -2.38
N GLY A 238 -2.21 -13.25 -3.14
CA GLY A 238 -2.03 -13.63 -4.53
C GLY A 238 -2.83 -12.76 -5.51
N TYR A 239 -2.38 -12.79 -6.77
CA TYR A 239 -2.91 -11.94 -7.84
C TYR A 239 -4.44 -12.05 -8.02
N GLU A 240 -4.98 -13.27 -8.09
CA GLU A 240 -6.40 -13.49 -8.36
C GLU A 240 -7.31 -12.88 -7.29
N ALA A 241 -6.93 -12.98 -6.00
CA ALA A 241 -7.70 -12.39 -4.93
C ALA A 241 -7.60 -10.86 -4.95
N ILE A 242 -6.41 -10.31 -5.17
CA ILE A 242 -6.21 -8.86 -5.30
C ILE A 242 -6.96 -8.32 -6.51
N GLN A 243 -6.96 -9.03 -7.65
CA GLN A 243 -7.71 -8.66 -8.83
C GLN A 243 -9.22 -8.58 -8.53
N ARG A 244 -9.78 -9.56 -7.78
CA ARG A 244 -11.18 -9.50 -7.35
C ARG A 244 -11.45 -8.30 -6.44
N ILE A 245 -10.54 -7.96 -5.51
CA ILE A 245 -10.69 -6.79 -4.63
C ILE A 245 -10.72 -5.51 -5.44
N VAL A 246 -9.75 -5.31 -6.33
CA VAL A 246 -9.61 -4.09 -7.14
C VAL A 246 -10.81 -3.89 -8.07
N HIS A 247 -11.45 -4.97 -8.53
CA HIS A 247 -12.63 -4.92 -9.40
C HIS A 247 -13.96 -5.14 -8.67
N HIS A 248 -13.95 -5.25 -7.33
CA HIS A 248 -15.16 -5.46 -6.55
C HIS A 248 -16.09 -4.25 -6.65
N GLU A 249 -17.37 -4.47 -6.99
CA GLU A 249 -18.34 -3.39 -7.25
C GLU A 249 -18.51 -2.41 -6.09
N GLN A 250 -18.52 -2.93 -4.85
CA GLN A 250 -18.66 -2.13 -3.63
C GLN A 250 -17.44 -1.27 -3.31
N LEU A 251 -16.29 -1.50 -3.95
CA LEU A 251 -15.06 -0.74 -3.76
C LEU A 251 -14.76 0.23 -4.92
N GLN A 252 -15.56 0.21 -5.99
CA GLN A 252 -15.34 1.07 -7.14
C GLN A 252 -15.47 2.57 -6.81
N GLY A 253 -14.77 3.39 -7.62
CA GLY A 253 -14.76 4.86 -7.47
C GLY A 253 -13.73 5.38 -6.46
N ARG A 254 -13.12 4.52 -5.66
CA ARG A 254 -12.06 4.86 -4.69
C ARG A 254 -10.69 4.79 -5.33
N PRO A 255 -9.69 5.54 -4.85
CA PRO A 255 -8.29 5.34 -5.22
C PRO A 255 -7.76 4.02 -4.63
N PHE A 256 -7.12 3.21 -5.48
CA PHE A 256 -6.38 2.00 -5.15
C PHE A 256 -4.89 2.31 -5.23
N ILE A 257 -4.17 2.19 -4.11
CA ILE A 257 -2.78 2.62 -3.98
C ILE A 257 -1.88 1.44 -3.62
N LEU A 258 -0.88 1.20 -4.44
CA LEU A 258 0.16 0.19 -4.21
C LEU A 258 1.27 0.75 -3.33
N GLU A 259 1.69 -0.04 -2.34
CA GLU A 259 2.86 0.21 -1.49
C GLU A 259 3.81 -0.99 -1.49
N THR A 260 3.79 -1.78 -2.56
CA THR A 260 4.63 -2.95 -2.72
C THR A 260 6.12 -2.58 -2.66
N PRO A 261 6.97 -3.46 -2.12
CA PRO A 261 8.38 -3.14 -1.92
C PRO A 261 9.13 -3.04 -3.26
N TRP A 262 10.11 -2.16 -3.30
CA TRP A 262 11.09 -2.16 -4.38
C TRP A 262 11.93 -3.43 -4.32
N ILE A 263 12.28 -3.98 -5.46
CA ILE A 263 13.04 -5.23 -5.57
C ILE A 263 14.36 -5.02 -6.31
N GLY A 264 15.32 -5.91 -6.08
CA GLY A 264 16.65 -5.89 -6.67
C GLY A 264 17.68 -6.43 -5.70
N LYS A 265 18.71 -7.14 -6.21
CA LYS A 265 19.76 -7.79 -5.43
C LYS A 265 20.65 -6.81 -4.66
N ASP A 266 20.91 -5.65 -5.24
CA ASP A 266 21.67 -4.59 -4.60
C ASP A 266 20.71 -3.61 -3.96
N VAL A 267 20.69 -3.55 -2.63
CA VAL A 267 19.83 -2.63 -1.84
C VAL A 267 19.96 -1.17 -2.31
N LYS A 268 21.10 -0.79 -2.89
CA LYS A 268 21.30 0.56 -3.43
C LYS A 268 20.78 0.73 -4.86
N LYS A 269 20.35 -0.33 -5.51
CA LYS A 269 19.87 -0.36 -6.89
C LYS A 269 18.51 -1.01 -7.02
N GLN A 270 17.74 -1.02 -5.93
CA GLN A 270 16.35 -1.46 -5.97
C GLN A 270 15.52 -0.58 -6.88
N HIS A 271 14.52 -1.17 -7.51
CA HIS A 271 13.61 -0.52 -8.45
C HIS A 271 12.16 -0.94 -8.15
N PRO A 272 11.19 -0.02 -8.37
CA PRO A 272 9.78 -0.32 -8.16
C PRO A 272 9.25 -1.23 -9.26
N MET A 273 8.23 -2.03 -8.92
CA MET A 273 7.49 -2.85 -9.89
C MET A 273 6.11 -2.26 -10.21
N TYR A 274 5.84 -1.03 -9.79
CA TYR A 274 4.52 -0.41 -9.88
C TYR A 274 3.96 -0.38 -11.31
N GLU A 275 4.79 -0.12 -12.33
CA GLU A 275 4.33 -0.08 -13.72
C GLU A 275 3.71 -1.41 -14.16
N ILE A 276 4.38 -2.53 -13.90
CA ILE A 276 3.84 -3.86 -14.25
C ILE A 276 2.67 -4.25 -13.36
N GLU A 277 2.69 -3.93 -12.07
CA GLU A 277 1.61 -4.25 -11.13
C GLU A 277 0.32 -3.49 -11.48
N ILE A 278 0.43 -2.21 -11.83
CA ILE A 278 -0.70 -1.40 -12.31
C ILE A 278 -1.27 -1.96 -13.61
N ALA A 279 -0.41 -2.32 -14.58
CA ALA A 279 -0.84 -2.89 -15.85
C ALA A 279 -1.54 -4.25 -15.66
N LEU A 280 -1.03 -5.10 -14.76
CA LEU A 280 -1.64 -6.39 -14.40
C LEU A 280 -3.04 -6.18 -13.79
N LEU A 281 -3.16 -5.27 -12.83
CA LEU A 281 -4.43 -5.02 -12.14
C LEU A 281 -5.47 -4.32 -13.03
N ARG A 282 -5.03 -3.58 -14.04
CA ARG A 282 -5.91 -3.03 -15.09
C ARG A 282 -6.30 -4.04 -16.16
N GLY A 283 -5.53 -5.12 -16.32
CA GLY A 283 -5.68 -6.05 -17.43
C GLY A 283 -5.19 -5.48 -18.76
N ASP A 284 -4.16 -4.65 -18.76
CA ASP A 284 -3.61 -3.95 -19.93
C ASP A 284 -2.10 -4.16 -20.13
N VAL A 285 -1.61 -5.35 -19.81
CA VAL A 285 -0.18 -5.68 -19.93
C VAL A 285 0.29 -5.59 -21.38
N ALA A 286 -0.46 -6.19 -22.32
CA ALA A 286 -0.11 -6.16 -23.74
C ALA A 286 -0.12 -4.74 -24.32
N GLY A 287 -1.08 -3.91 -23.90
CA GLY A 287 -1.14 -2.50 -24.30
C GLY A 287 0.03 -1.67 -23.77
N ARG A 288 0.43 -1.90 -22.53
CA ARG A 288 1.51 -1.14 -21.89
C ARG A 288 2.91 -1.60 -22.30
N PHE A 289 3.15 -2.91 -22.40
CA PHE A 289 4.48 -3.49 -22.61
C PHE A 289 4.69 -4.09 -24.00
N GLY A 290 3.62 -4.30 -24.77
CA GLY A 290 3.66 -4.90 -26.11
C GLY A 290 3.71 -6.42 -26.12
N ASN A 291 3.52 -7.01 -27.31
CA ASN A 291 3.45 -8.46 -27.49
C ASN A 291 4.77 -9.18 -27.20
N GLU A 292 5.93 -8.54 -27.43
CA GLU A 292 7.23 -9.14 -27.12
C GLU A 292 7.36 -9.46 -25.62
N PHE A 293 6.86 -8.58 -24.76
CA PHE A 293 6.83 -8.84 -23.33
C PHE A 293 5.95 -10.05 -22.99
N VAL A 294 4.77 -10.15 -23.59
CA VAL A 294 3.85 -11.28 -23.40
C VAL A 294 4.48 -12.59 -23.87
N ASP A 295 5.16 -12.57 -25.03
CA ASP A 295 5.89 -13.74 -25.56
C ASP A 295 7.03 -14.16 -24.62
N ASP A 296 7.75 -13.21 -24.02
CA ASP A 296 8.81 -13.49 -23.06
C ASP A 296 8.27 -14.13 -21.77
N VAL A 297 7.10 -13.69 -21.28
CA VAL A 297 6.42 -14.37 -20.16
C VAL A 297 6.00 -15.79 -20.55
N GLY A 298 5.58 -15.99 -21.80
CA GLY A 298 5.35 -17.33 -22.37
C GLY A 298 6.60 -18.22 -22.30
N LYS A 299 7.79 -17.68 -22.62
CA LYS A 299 9.07 -18.40 -22.47
C LYS A 299 9.37 -18.78 -21.02
N LEU A 300 9.04 -17.90 -20.05
CA LEU A 300 9.17 -18.24 -18.62
C LEU A 300 8.26 -19.40 -18.23
N HIS A 301 7.02 -19.44 -18.70
CA HIS A 301 6.14 -20.57 -18.46
C HIS A 301 6.76 -21.88 -18.93
N HIS A 302 7.25 -21.93 -20.18
CA HIS A 302 7.93 -23.13 -20.70
C HIS A 302 9.20 -23.50 -19.92
N PHE A 303 9.98 -22.50 -19.51
CA PHE A 303 11.21 -22.72 -18.76
C PHE A 303 10.94 -23.36 -17.40
N PHE A 304 9.96 -22.82 -16.63
CA PHE A 304 9.63 -23.34 -15.32
C PHE A 304 8.77 -24.59 -15.37
N ASP A 305 7.84 -24.72 -16.33
CA ASP A 305 7.09 -25.97 -16.57
C ASP A 305 8.06 -27.14 -16.82
N GLY A 306 9.11 -26.94 -17.63
CA GLY A 306 10.15 -27.95 -17.90
C GLY A 306 11.01 -28.28 -16.68
N LYS A 307 10.93 -27.51 -15.60
CA LYS A 307 11.62 -27.76 -14.32
C LYS A 307 10.66 -28.27 -13.21
N ASP A 308 9.38 -28.51 -13.55
CA ASP A 308 8.31 -28.88 -12.61
C ASP A 308 8.18 -27.86 -11.44
N ILE A 309 8.39 -26.57 -11.73
CA ILE A 309 8.22 -25.50 -10.75
C ILE A 309 6.82 -24.87 -10.88
N ASP A 310 5.98 -25.10 -9.88
CA ASP A 310 4.82 -24.26 -9.60
C ASP A 310 5.31 -22.97 -8.92
N ALA A 311 5.25 -21.86 -9.65
CA ALA A 311 5.77 -20.58 -9.25
C ALA A 311 5.28 -20.10 -7.89
N ARG A 312 3.97 -20.12 -7.70
CA ARG A 312 3.34 -19.62 -6.47
C ARG A 312 3.69 -20.53 -5.29
N THR A 313 3.50 -21.83 -5.43
CA THR A 313 3.88 -22.78 -4.38
C THR A 313 5.34 -22.68 -4.02
N TYR A 314 6.24 -22.58 -5.00
CA TYR A 314 7.68 -22.39 -4.75
C TYR A 314 7.98 -21.12 -3.93
N VAL A 315 7.37 -19.99 -4.27
CA VAL A 315 7.60 -18.72 -3.52
C VAL A 315 7.03 -18.84 -2.11
N LEU A 316 5.82 -19.35 -1.93
CA LEU A 316 5.18 -19.50 -0.63
C LEU A 316 5.92 -20.48 0.28
N ASP A 317 6.32 -21.63 -0.26
CA ASP A 317 7.09 -22.62 0.50
C ASP A 317 8.46 -22.07 0.92
N THR A 318 9.11 -21.34 0.01
CA THR A 318 10.39 -20.69 0.33
C THR A 318 10.22 -19.61 1.41
N TRP A 319 9.15 -18.80 1.37
CA TRP A 319 8.82 -17.87 2.45
C TRP A 319 8.57 -18.59 3.77
N ALA A 320 7.82 -19.69 3.76
CA ALA A 320 7.53 -20.47 4.96
C ALA A 320 8.82 -21.03 5.60
N VAL A 321 9.74 -21.56 4.78
CA VAL A 321 11.06 -22.06 5.24
C VAL A 321 11.89 -20.91 5.81
N LEU A 322 12.00 -19.79 5.10
CA LEU A 322 12.77 -18.63 5.57
C LEU A 322 12.20 -18.02 6.86
N LYS A 323 10.87 -18.08 7.04
CA LYS A 323 10.22 -17.62 8.27
C LYS A 323 10.53 -18.52 9.47
N ASN A 324 10.51 -19.83 9.27
CA ASN A 324 10.61 -20.82 10.35
C ASN A 324 12.05 -21.12 10.76
N ASP A 325 13.04 -20.89 9.89
CA ASP A 325 14.45 -21.17 10.15
C ASP A 325 15.29 -19.91 10.26
N ALA A 326 15.46 -19.41 11.48
CA ALA A 326 16.30 -18.24 11.76
C ALA A 326 17.80 -18.47 11.41
N LYS A 327 18.26 -19.74 11.35
CA LYS A 327 19.62 -20.07 10.93
C LYS A 327 19.75 -20.06 9.41
N ALA A 328 18.76 -20.59 8.69
CA ALA A 328 18.70 -20.54 7.24
C ALA A 328 18.64 -19.09 6.71
N ARG A 329 17.92 -18.18 7.39
CA ARG A 329 17.94 -16.75 7.06
C ARG A 329 19.33 -16.11 7.12
N LYS A 330 20.20 -16.60 8.02
CA LYS A 330 21.60 -16.12 8.12
C LYS A 330 22.50 -16.75 7.07
N ALA A 331 22.17 -17.96 6.63
CA ALA A 331 22.94 -18.69 5.63
C ALA A 331 22.60 -18.27 4.18
N ASP A 332 21.34 -17.96 3.92
CA ASP A 332 20.85 -17.49 2.61
C ASP A 332 19.74 -16.45 2.80
N PRO A 333 20.09 -15.17 2.92
CA PRO A 333 19.13 -14.08 3.17
C PRO A 333 18.31 -13.68 1.93
N ARG A 334 18.50 -14.35 0.77
CA ARG A 334 17.84 -13.93 -0.46
C ARG A 334 16.34 -14.13 -0.40
N GLU A 335 15.63 -13.15 -0.95
CA GLU A 335 14.21 -13.20 -1.15
C GLU A 335 13.84 -14.27 -2.18
N PRO A 336 12.67 -14.94 -2.08
CA PRO A 336 12.27 -15.96 -3.05
C PRO A 336 12.26 -15.49 -4.51
N LEU A 337 11.90 -14.24 -4.76
CA LEU A 337 11.93 -13.67 -6.10
C LEU A 337 13.35 -13.53 -6.67
N GLU A 338 14.33 -13.19 -5.83
CA GLU A 338 15.75 -13.13 -6.24
C GLU A 338 16.27 -14.51 -6.63
N ARG A 339 15.78 -15.57 -6.01
CA ARG A 339 16.10 -16.95 -6.40
C ARG A 339 15.53 -17.31 -7.77
N LEU A 340 14.29 -16.90 -8.07
CA LEU A 340 13.72 -17.09 -9.40
C LEU A 340 14.49 -16.29 -10.45
N TYR A 341 14.89 -15.07 -10.12
CA TYR A 341 15.75 -14.26 -10.98
C TYR A 341 17.08 -14.98 -11.26
N ASP A 342 17.75 -15.52 -10.24
CA ASP A 342 19.01 -16.25 -10.40
C ASP A 342 18.86 -17.43 -11.35
N LEU A 343 17.81 -18.23 -11.21
CA LEU A 343 17.54 -19.37 -12.10
C LEU A 343 17.40 -18.95 -13.56
N VAL A 344 16.73 -17.85 -13.80
CA VAL A 344 16.51 -17.29 -15.15
C VAL A 344 17.80 -16.70 -15.72
N ALA A 345 18.57 -15.98 -14.91
CA ALA A 345 19.83 -15.35 -15.28
C ALA A 345 20.92 -16.39 -15.56
N GLU A 346 21.06 -17.41 -14.71
CA GLU A 346 22.01 -18.52 -14.91
C GLU A 346 21.71 -19.34 -16.17
N ALA A 347 20.42 -19.46 -16.52
CA ALA A 347 20.02 -20.10 -17.77
C ALA A 347 20.27 -19.24 -19.02
N GLY A 348 20.65 -17.98 -18.85
CA GLY A 348 20.87 -17.03 -19.95
C GLY A 348 19.60 -16.63 -20.71
N LEU A 349 18.41 -16.88 -20.11
CA LEU A 349 17.13 -16.73 -20.82
C LEU A 349 16.87 -15.29 -21.24
N PHE A 350 17.35 -14.29 -20.62
CA PHE A 350 17.15 -12.88 -20.99
C PHE A 350 18.47 -12.09 -20.83
N ALA A 351 19.57 -12.65 -21.34
CA ALA A 351 20.92 -12.10 -21.15
C ALA A 351 21.11 -10.64 -21.61
N THR A 352 20.25 -10.14 -22.48
CA THR A 352 20.27 -8.74 -22.98
C THR A 352 19.40 -7.78 -22.18
N LEU A 353 18.54 -8.28 -21.29
CA LEU A 353 17.63 -7.47 -20.51
C LEU A 353 18.28 -7.04 -19.18
N ARG A 354 17.91 -5.85 -18.70
CA ARG A 354 18.27 -5.36 -17.37
C ARG A 354 17.48 -6.12 -16.28
N GLU A 355 18.01 -6.13 -15.07
CA GLU A 355 17.38 -6.78 -13.90
C GLU A 355 15.92 -6.40 -13.71
N GLU A 356 15.60 -5.09 -13.81
CA GLU A 356 14.26 -4.56 -13.72
C GLU A 356 13.29 -5.17 -14.77
N GLN A 357 13.75 -5.31 -16.00
CA GLN A 357 12.96 -5.86 -17.10
C GLN A 357 12.71 -7.37 -16.93
N ILE A 358 13.68 -8.10 -16.36
CA ILE A 358 13.51 -9.52 -16.02
C ILE A 358 12.53 -9.67 -14.86
N ASN A 359 12.68 -8.86 -13.81
CA ASN A 359 11.79 -8.89 -12.65
C ASN A 359 10.34 -8.58 -13.02
N ALA A 360 10.09 -7.62 -13.92
CA ALA A 360 8.74 -7.34 -14.42
C ALA A 360 8.11 -8.57 -15.08
N ARG A 361 8.89 -9.34 -15.85
CA ARG A 361 8.42 -10.59 -16.47
C ARG A 361 8.17 -11.70 -15.46
N LEU A 362 8.99 -11.78 -14.42
CA LEU A 362 8.79 -12.72 -13.31
C LEU A 362 7.51 -12.40 -12.52
N ILE A 363 7.23 -11.13 -12.25
CA ILE A 363 5.98 -10.71 -11.60
C ILE A 363 4.78 -11.06 -12.48
N ALA A 364 4.83 -10.77 -13.78
CA ALA A 364 3.77 -11.14 -14.71
C ALA A 364 3.57 -12.67 -14.80
N TRP A 365 4.66 -13.44 -14.79
CA TRP A 365 4.60 -14.90 -14.76
C TRP A 365 3.95 -15.43 -13.48
N LEU A 366 4.25 -14.84 -12.30
CA LEU A 366 3.63 -15.20 -11.02
C LEU A 366 2.13 -14.89 -10.98
N ALA A 367 1.69 -13.85 -11.69
CA ALA A 367 0.27 -13.55 -11.86
C ALA A 367 -0.47 -14.57 -12.75
N GLY A 368 0.26 -15.34 -13.53
CA GLY A 368 -0.29 -16.43 -14.34
C GLY A 368 -0.71 -16.06 -15.76
N LYS A 369 -1.00 -17.09 -16.57
CA LYS A 369 -1.32 -16.95 -17.99
C LYS A 369 -2.59 -16.13 -18.27
N GLN A 370 -3.51 -16.06 -17.31
CA GLN A 370 -4.78 -15.33 -17.47
C GLN A 370 -4.65 -13.83 -17.24
N ALA A 371 -3.52 -13.38 -16.69
CA ALA A 371 -3.25 -11.98 -16.40
C ALA A 371 -2.67 -11.19 -17.59
N LEU A 372 -2.36 -11.88 -18.69
CA LEU A 372 -1.74 -11.37 -19.90
C LEU A 372 -2.76 -11.35 -21.04
#